data_7e10c627132ca9c32f46f8c53f51e0a3
#
_entry.id   7e10c627132ca9c32f46f8c53f51e0a3
#
_cell.length_a   1.000
_cell.length_b   1.000
_cell.length_c   1.000
_cell.angle_alpha   90.00
_cell.angle_beta   90.00
_cell.angle_gamma   90.00
#
_symmetry.space_group_name_H-M   'P 1'
#
loop_
_entity.id
_entity.type
_entity.pdbx_description
1 polymer ?
#
loop_
_entity_poly.entity_id
_entity_poly.type
_entity_poly.pdbx_seq_one_letter_code
_entity_poly.pdbx_strand_id
1 'polypeptide(L)'
;MLISIQRNYIRKFHEVYSSPSKVNLYLKQNSDGIEKNIRNKFKELNLYEDFAIYANGGFGRKEMFPNSDIDISIVEIKKTKNYKNLEVFISFLWDQGYKIGHSVRSISDIQKISKTDLKEFTSYLTRRSIISNMSIDKKITNALSQLWSRNNFYNEKFVEQQRRHSQFFSTAYNLEPDLKESPGTLRDFQSALWILQHCFDLDSYKSISKSRMFDGEFKKTIKAYNFIKALRFATNSLTNKNRLNFEAQT
;
A
#
# COMPACT_ATOMS: atom_id res chain seq x y z
N MET A 1 -1.02 10.47 23.02
CA MET A 1 -1.75 9.82 21.91
C MET A 1 -0.96 8.71 21.22
N LEU A 2 0.30 8.89 20.77
CA LEU A 2 1.16 7.82 20.24
C LEU A 2 1.32 6.62 21.20
N ILE A 3 1.53 6.88 22.50
CA ILE A 3 1.65 5.85 23.56
C ILE A 3 0.35 5.03 23.70
N SER A 4 -0.81 5.63 23.48
CA SER A 4 -2.10 4.94 23.57
C SER A 4 -2.35 4.02 22.35
N ILE A 5 -1.90 4.43 21.16
CA ILE A 5 -1.96 3.64 19.95
C ILE A 5 -1.04 2.42 20.09
N GLN A 6 0.19 2.62 20.55
CA GLN A 6 1.18 1.56 20.75
C GLN A 6 0.74 0.53 21.81
N ARG A 7 0.18 0.98 22.95
CA ARG A 7 -0.41 0.10 23.97
C ARG A 7 -1.57 -0.73 23.42
N ASN A 8 -2.36 -0.19 22.49
CA ASN A 8 -3.46 -0.90 21.85
C ASN A 8 -2.95 -2.03 20.93
N TYR A 9 -1.81 -1.83 20.23
CA TYR A 9 -1.19 -2.89 19.42
C TYR A 9 -0.66 -4.03 20.28
N ILE A 10 0.06 -3.74 21.36
CA ILE A 10 0.58 -4.76 22.29
C ILE A 10 -0.56 -5.53 22.95
N ARG A 11 -1.61 -4.85 23.41
CA ARG A 11 -2.78 -5.49 24.02
C ARG A 11 -3.49 -6.45 23.06
N LYS A 12 -3.62 -6.10 21.79
CA LYS A 12 -4.24 -6.95 20.77
C LYS A 12 -3.30 -7.99 20.17
N PHE A 13 -2.00 -7.87 20.41
CA PHE A 13 -1.01 -8.81 19.88
C PHE A 13 -1.33 -10.25 20.25
N HIS A 14 -1.59 -10.55 21.53
CA HIS A 14 -1.90 -11.90 21.98
C HIS A 14 -3.19 -12.49 21.39
N GLU A 15 -4.17 -11.62 21.09
CA GLU A 15 -5.43 -12.06 20.48
C GLU A 15 -5.28 -12.32 18.99
N VAL A 16 -4.48 -11.52 18.30
CA VAL A 16 -4.39 -11.44 16.83
C VAL A 16 -3.30 -12.38 16.30
N TYR A 17 -2.17 -12.49 17.00
CA TYR A 17 -1.00 -13.27 16.56
C TYR A 17 -1.28 -14.77 16.38
N SER A 18 -2.34 -15.29 16.94
CA SER A 18 -2.65 -16.73 16.92
C SER A 18 -2.85 -17.34 15.52
N SER A 19 -3.11 -16.53 14.48
CA SER A 19 -3.17 -17.01 13.10
C SER A 19 -3.00 -15.90 12.05
N PRO A 20 -2.43 -16.22 10.87
CA PRO A 20 -2.32 -15.25 9.76
C PRO A 20 -3.66 -14.67 9.32
N SER A 21 -4.75 -15.41 9.43
CA SER A 21 -6.10 -14.95 9.10
C SER A 21 -6.58 -13.84 10.05
N LYS A 22 -6.32 -13.98 11.35
CA LYS A 22 -6.65 -12.96 12.34
C LYS A 22 -5.82 -11.69 12.12
N VAL A 23 -4.53 -11.84 11.77
CA VAL A 23 -3.67 -10.70 11.42
C VAL A 23 -4.23 -9.97 10.20
N ASN A 24 -4.60 -10.68 9.13
CA ASN A 24 -5.20 -10.06 7.95
C ASN A 24 -6.49 -9.30 8.28
N LEU A 25 -7.35 -9.89 9.10
CA LEU A 25 -8.59 -9.23 9.55
C LEU A 25 -8.28 -7.96 10.33
N TYR A 26 -7.32 -8.01 11.24
CA TYR A 26 -6.90 -6.86 12.03
C TYR A 26 -6.34 -5.72 11.17
N LEU A 27 -5.42 -6.04 10.23
CA LEU A 27 -4.84 -5.03 9.32
C LEU A 27 -5.93 -4.36 8.47
N LYS A 28 -6.92 -5.15 8.02
CA LYS A 28 -8.07 -4.63 7.29
C LYS A 28 -8.93 -3.72 8.17
N GLN A 29 -9.30 -4.15 9.38
CA GLN A 29 -10.12 -3.36 10.31
C GLN A 29 -9.44 -2.05 10.69
N ASN A 30 -8.12 -2.08 10.90
CA ASN A 30 -7.33 -0.88 11.15
C ASN A 30 -7.39 0.10 9.96
N SER A 31 -7.20 -0.43 8.74
CA SER A 31 -7.34 0.37 7.51
C SER A 31 -8.74 0.95 7.34
N ASP A 32 -9.79 0.16 7.62
CA ASP A 32 -11.19 0.58 7.51
C ASP A 32 -11.52 1.68 8.53
N GLY A 33 -10.97 1.60 9.75
CA GLY A 33 -11.12 2.64 10.78
C GLY A 33 -10.49 3.97 10.38
N ILE A 34 -9.26 3.93 9.85
CA ILE A 34 -8.55 5.10 9.32
C ILE A 34 -9.34 5.72 8.15
N GLU A 35 -9.77 4.88 7.20
CA GLU A 35 -10.57 5.32 6.05
C GLU A 35 -11.86 6.02 6.46
N LYS A 36 -12.54 5.50 7.48
CA LYS A 36 -13.77 6.13 8.02
C LYS A 36 -13.50 7.55 8.52
N ASN A 37 -12.41 7.75 9.27
CA ASN A 37 -12.03 9.07 9.78
C ASN A 37 -11.69 10.05 8.63
N ILE A 38 -10.89 9.59 7.66
CA ILE A 38 -10.56 10.35 6.45
C ILE A 38 -11.82 10.76 5.70
N ARG A 39 -12.71 9.80 5.44
CA ARG A 39 -13.96 10.02 4.70
C ARG A 39 -14.88 11.02 5.41
N ASN A 40 -15.01 10.90 6.72
CA ASN A 40 -15.87 11.80 7.50
C ASN A 40 -15.36 13.24 7.46
N LYS A 41 -14.05 13.44 7.72
CA LYS A 41 -13.44 14.78 7.72
C LYS A 41 -13.45 15.42 6.33
N PHE A 42 -13.19 14.62 5.29
CA PHE A 42 -13.23 15.09 3.91
C PHE A 42 -14.63 15.58 3.49
N LYS A 43 -15.68 14.88 3.95
CA LYS A 43 -17.07 15.29 3.72
C LYS A 43 -17.46 16.52 4.55
N GLU A 44 -17.07 16.57 5.83
CA GLU A 44 -17.30 17.72 6.72
C GLU A 44 -16.77 19.03 6.11
N LEU A 45 -15.61 18.97 5.47
CA LEU A 45 -14.98 20.12 4.82
C LEU A 45 -15.48 20.38 3.38
N ASN A 46 -16.48 19.63 2.91
CA ASN A 46 -17.06 19.73 1.55
C ASN A 46 -16.02 19.65 0.42
N LEU A 47 -14.99 18.78 0.57
CA LEU A 47 -13.91 18.63 -0.39
C LEU A 47 -14.27 17.73 -1.59
N TYR A 48 -15.32 16.91 -1.48
CA TYR A 48 -15.66 15.86 -2.45
C TYR A 48 -16.15 16.39 -3.82
N GLU A 49 -16.52 17.67 -3.91
CA GLU A 49 -16.89 18.29 -5.19
C GLU A 49 -15.70 18.76 -6.01
N ASP A 50 -14.59 19.06 -5.33
CA ASP A 50 -13.39 19.63 -5.91
C ASP A 50 -12.25 18.61 -6.03
N PHE A 51 -12.26 17.62 -5.14
CA PHE A 51 -11.18 16.64 -5.02
C PHE A 51 -11.72 15.22 -4.89
N ALA A 52 -11.00 14.28 -5.51
CA ALA A 52 -11.11 12.85 -5.22
C ALA A 52 -9.94 12.42 -4.34
N ILE A 53 -10.15 11.43 -3.46
CA ILE A 53 -9.10 10.90 -2.60
C ILE A 53 -8.97 9.40 -2.75
N TYR A 54 -7.72 8.94 -2.89
CA TYR A 54 -7.34 7.54 -3.08
C TYR A 54 -6.35 7.10 -2.02
N ALA A 55 -6.50 5.85 -1.58
CA ALA A 55 -5.51 5.16 -0.78
C ALA A 55 -4.51 4.43 -1.68
N ASN A 56 -3.23 4.57 -1.39
CA ASN A 56 -2.13 3.95 -2.11
C ASN A 56 -1.33 2.99 -1.22
N GLY A 57 -0.36 2.29 -1.77
CA GLY A 57 0.57 1.47 -1.03
C GLY A 57 -0.09 0.45 -0.09
N GLY A 58 0.40 0.37 1.13
CA GLY A 58 -0.15 -0.49 2.19
C GLY A 58 -1.59 -0.13 2.56
N PHE A 59 -1.89 1.16 2.61
CA PHE A 59 -3.24 1.65 2.88
C PHE A 59 -4.23 1.29 1.75
N GLY A 60 -3.79 1.38 0.51
CA GLY A 60 -4.57 0.94 -0.66
C GLY A 60 -4.94 -0.54 -0.59
N ARG A 61 -4.01 -1.41 -0.19
CA ARG A 61 -4.22 -2.85 -0.04
C ARG A 61 -4.92 -3.26 1.24
N LYS A 62 -5.28 -2.31 2.11
CA LYS A 62 -5.84 -2.55 3.46
C LYS A 62 -4.89 -3.35 4.36
N GLU A 63 -3.60 -3.05 4.26
CA GLU A 63 -2.51 -3.70 5.00
C GLU A 63 -1.79 -2.68 5.90
N MET A 64 -2.55 -2.01 6.78
CA MET A 64 -1.98 -1.04 7.72
C MET A 64 -1.36 -1.72 8.92
N PHE A 65 -0.07 -2.00 8.83
CA PHE A 65 0.73 -2.51 9.94
C PHE A 65 0.93 -1.43 11.03
N PRO A 66 1.30 -1.83 12.26
CA PRO A 66 1.76 -0.88 13.26
C PRO A 66 2.86 0.03 12.69
N ASN A 67 2.75 1.33 12.93
CA ASN A 67 3.70 2.36 12.45
C ASN A 67 3.85 2.48 10.93
N SER A 68 2.95 1.91 10.12
CA SER A 68 2.92 2.15 8.69
C SER A 68 2.50 3.57 8.37
N ASP A 69 3.12 4.14 7.34
CA ASP A 69 2.69 5.42 6.77
C ASP A 69 1.35 5.25 6.05
N ILE A 70 0.54 6.31 6.05
CA ILE A 70 -0.71 6.39 5.29
C ILE A 70 -0.40 7.11 3.98
N ASP A 71 -0.37 6.36 2.89
CA ASP A 71 -0.15 6.94 1.56
C ASP A 71 -1.49 7.28 0.92
N ILE A 72 -1.69 8.56 0.60
CA ILE A 72 -2.90 9.06 -0.08
C ILE A 72 -2.56 9.92 -1.28
N SER A 73 -3.38 9.80 -2.32
CA SER A 73 -3.37 10.72 -3.47
C SER A 73 -4.66 11.50 -3.49
N ILE A 74 -4.56 12.82 -3.51
CA ILE A 74 -5.66 13.74 -3.67
C ILE A 74 -5.62 14.24 -5.10
N VAL A 75 -6.70 14.01 -5.84
CA VAL A 75 -6.79 14.36 -7.26
C VAL A 75 -7.74 15.51 -7.43
N GLU A 76 -7.25 16.61 -7.97
CA GLU A 76 -8.05 17.79 -8.31
C GLU A 76 -8.98 17.45 -9.47
N ILE A 77 -10.30 17.56 -9.24
CA ILE A 77 -11.34 17.29 -10.24
C ILE A 77 -11.56 18.49 -11.15
N LYS A 78 -11.50 19.69 -10.58
CA LYS A 78 -11.67 20.99 -11.23
C LYS A 78 -10.84 22.04 -10.53
N LYS A 79 -10.48 23.11 -11.22
CA LYS A 79 -9.85 24.28 -10.58
C LYS A 79 -10.77 24.84 -9.50
N THR A 80 -10.25 25.01 -8.30
CA THR A 80 -11.02 25.41 -7.12
C THR A 80 -10.32 26.48 -6.31
N LYS A 81 -11.04 27.18 -5.44
CA LYS A 81 -10.51 28.05 -4.39
C LYS A 81 -10.49 27.35 -3.01
N ASN A 82 -10.87 26.09 -2.96
CA ASN A 82 -11.10 25.34 -1.70
C ASN A 82 -9.81 24.74 -1.10
N TYR A 83 -8.65 25.28 -1.47
CA TYR A 83 -7.36 24.85 -0.96
C TYR A 83 -7.20 25.07 0.55
N LYS A 84 -7.82 26.13 1.11
CA LYS A 84 -7.84 26.35 2.57
C LYS A 84 -8.42 25.17 3.33
N ASN A 85 -9.56 24.64 2.87
CA ASN A 85 -10.18 23.48 3.51
C ASN A 85 -9.33 22.21 3.31
N LEU A 86 -8.62 22.11 2.18
CA LEU A 86 -7.67 21.02 1.95
C LEU A 86 -6.49 21.09 2.93
N GLU A 87 -5.95 22.26 3.20
CA GLU A 87 -4.90 22.47 4.21
C GLU A 87 -5.39 22.07 5.61
N VAL A 88 -6.62 22.48 5.97
CA VAL A 88 -7.26 22.06 7.23
C VAL A 88 -7.41 20.53 7.30
N PHE A 89 -7.76 19.89 6.20
CA PHE A 89 -7.86 18.45 6.12
C PHE A 89 -6.50 17.76 6.34
N ILE A 90 -5.45 18.24 5.69
CA ILE A 90 -4.09 17.68 5.86
C ILE A 90 -3.59 17.88 7.30
N SER A 91 -3.80 19.08 7.87
CA SER A 91 -3.45 19.38 9.27
C SER A 91 -4.21 18.44 10.23
N PHE A 92 -5.50 18.23 10.02
CA PHE A 92 -6.28 17.28 10.80
C PHE A 92 -5.67 15.87 10.79
N LEU A 93 -5.21 15.40 9.64
CA LEU A 93 -4.60 14.07 9.55
C LEU A 93 -3.30 13.98 10.36
N TRP A 94 -2.47 15.02 10.36
CA TRP A 94 -1.26 15.08 11.19
C TRP A 94 -1.59 15.14 12.68
N ASP A 95 -2.62 15.90 13.07
CA ASP A 95 -3.08 16.02 14.45
C ASP A 95 -3.60 14.70 15.02
N GLN A 96 -4.09 13.78 14.15
CA GLN A 96 -4.42 12.41 14.55
C GLN A 96 -3.17 11.55 14.86
N GLY A 97 -1.96 12.06 14.66
CA GLY A 97 -0.71 11.35 14.87
C GLY A 97 -0.37 10.36 13.76
N TYR A 98 -1.00 10.49 12.58
CA TYR A 98 -0.65 9.66 11.44
C TYR A 98 0.63 10.15 10.77
N LYS A 99 1.46 9.21 10.36
CA LYS A 99 2.53 9.48 9.41
C LYS A 99 1.93 9.45 8.00
N ILE A 100 1.91 10.59 7.31
CA ILE A 100 1.19 10.73 6.05
C ILE A 100 2.15 11.04 4.92
N GLY A 101 2.16 10.17 3.91
CA GLY A 101 2.62 10.49 2.57
C GLY A 101 1.42 10.96 1.73
N HIS A 102 1.44 12.20 1.26
CA HIS A 102 0.36 12.70 0.44
C HIS A 102 0.85 13.43 -0.80
N SER A 103 0.03 13.42 -1.84
CA SER A 103 0.21 14.24 -3.03
C SER A 103 -1.11 14.87 -3.45
N VAL A 104 -1.06 16.11 -3.94
CA VAL A 104 -2.20 16.82 -4.53
C VAL A 104 -1.85 17.09 -5.99
N ARG A 105 -2.61 16.54 -6.94
CA ARG A 105 -2.28 16.61 -8.37
C ARG A 105 -3.52 16.67 -9.24
N SER A 106 -3.41 17.36 -10.37
CA SER A 106 -4.37 17.20 -11.47
C SER A 106 -4.15 15.87 -12.22
N ILE A 107 -5.12 15.44 -13.02
CA ILE A 107 -4.98 14.24 -13.85
C ILE A 107 -3.83 14.42 -14.87
N SER A 108 -3.62 15.62 -15.39
CA SER A 108 -2.50 15.91 -16.30
C SER A 108 -1.14 15.76 -15.62
N ASP A 109 -1.03 16.15 -14.34
CA ASP A 109 0.22 16.01 -13.59
C ASP A 109 0.49 14.55 -13.23
N ILE A 110 -0.56 13.78 -12.90
CA ILE A 110 -0.48 12.33 -12.73
C ILE A 110 0.08 11.67 -14.00
N GLN A 111 -0.46 12.02 -15.16
CA GLN A 111 0.02 11.48 -16.44
C GLN A 111 1.49 11.82 -16.70
N LYS A 112 1.88 13.08 -16.48
CA LYS A 112 3.27 13.55 -16.69
C LYS A 112 4.25 12.79 -15.80
N ILE A 113 4.00 12.74 -14.48
CA ILE A 113 4.92 12.10 -13.54
C ILE A 113 4.96 10.60 -13.74
N SER A 114 3.82 9.95 -13.97
CA SER A 114 3.72 8.51 -14.18
C SER A 114 4.40 8.04 -15.48
N LYS A 115 4.67 8.93 -16.42
CA LYS A 115 5.40 8.61 -17.65
C LYS A 115 6.89 8.34 -17.39
N THR A 116 7.48 8.99 -16.40
CA THR A 116 8.92 8.93 -16.10
C THR A 116 9.24 8.24 -14.78
N ASP A 117 8.28 8.19 -13.87
CA ASP A 117 8.44 7.56 -12.54
C ASP A 117 7.60 6.30 -12.42
N LEU A 118 8.27 5.14 -12.44
CA LEU A 118 7.64 3.83 -12.30
C LEU A 118 6.95 3.63 -10.95
N LYS A 119 7.47 4.23 -9.87
CA LYS A 119 6.87 4.12 -8.53
C LYS A 119 5.55 4.88 -8.49
N GLU A 120 5.52 6.09 -9.04
CA GLU A 120 4.29 6.88 -9.17
C GLU A 120 3.27 6.17 -10.05
N PHE A 121 3.68 5.66 -11.21
CA PHE A 121 2.81 4.85 -12.07
C PHE A 121 2.20 3.67 -11.31
N THR A 122 3.04 2.89 -10.63
CA THR A 122 2.60 1.72 -9.85
C THR A 122 1.66 2.11 -8.71
N SER A 123 1.89 3.25 -8.06
CA SER A 123 1.04 3.80 -7.01
C SER A 123 -0.37 4.08 -7.54
N TYR A 124 -0.48 4.75 -8.68
CA TYR A 124 -1.78 5.02 -9.31
C TYR A 124 -2.42 3.79 -9.96
N LEU A 125 -1.64 2.84 -10.47
CA LEU A 125 -2.14 1.57 -10.98
C LEU A 125 -2.91 0.79 -9.90
N THR A 126 -2.39 0.78 -8.68
CA THR A 126 -2.95 0.02 -7.55
C THR A 126 -3.76 0.87 -6.58
N ARG A 127 -4.11 2.10 -6.96
CA ARG A 127 -4.92 2.99 -6.14
C ARG A 127 -6.26 2.38 -5.79
N ARG A 128 -6.74 2.66 -4.60
CA ARG A 128 -8.10 2.30 -4.16
C ARG A 128 -8.87 3.58 -3.81
N SER A 129 -10.04 3.75 -4.40
CA SER A 129 -10.88 4.91 -4.13
C SER A 129 -11.35 4.93 -2.67
N ILE A 130 -11.14 6.07 -2.00
CA ILE A 130 -11.79 6.41 -0.73
C ILE A 130 -13.03 7.24 -1.02
N ILE A 131 -12.89 8.37 -1.71
CA ILE A 131 -13.99 9.19 -2.22
C ILE A 131 -13.64 9.56 -3.67
N SER A 132 -14.42 9.07 -4.60
CA SER A 132 -14.30 9.36 -6.03
C SER A 132 -15.62 9.01 -6.73
N ASN A 133 -15.68 9.29 -8.01
CA ASN A 133 -16.75 8.84 -8.88
C ASN A 133 -16.19 8.11 -10.11
N MET A 134 -17.05 7.33 -10.78
CA MET A 134 -16.64 6.51 -11.94
C MET A 134 -16.01 7.33 -13.09
N SER A 135 -16.43 8.59 -13.27
CA SER A 135 -15.87 9.45 -14.33
C SER A 135 -14.40 9.77 -14.06
N ILE A 136 -14.06 10.13 -12.83
CA ILE A 136 -12.68 10.44 -12.41
C ILE A 136 -11.82 9.18 -12.45
N ASP A 137 -12.33 8.06 -11.95
CA ASP A 137 -11.62 6.76 -11.99
C ASP A 137 -11.27 6.36 -13.43
N LYS A 138 -12.22 6.50 -14.36
CA LYS A 138 -11.98 6.25 -15.79
C LYS A 138 -10.96 7.22 -16.40
N LYS A 139 -11.05 8.52 -16.09
CA LYS A 139 -10.09 9.51 -16.59
C LYS A 139 -8.66 9.20 -16.15
N ILE A 140 -8.45 8.84 -14.87
CA ILE A 140 -7.12 8.45 -14.38
C ILE A 140 -6.67 7.16 -15.07
N THR A 141 -7.52 6.15 -15.18
CA THR A 141 -7.19 4.89 -15.83
C THR A 141 -6.79 5.12 -17.30
N ASN A 142 -7.54 5.94 -18.03
CA ASN A 142 -7.22 6.27 -19.42
C ASN A 142 -5.91 7.05 -19.54
N ALA A 143 -5.63 7.99 -18.63
CA ALA A 143 -4.39 8.74 -18.61
C ALA A 143 -3.15 7.84 -18.40
N LEU A 144 -3.32 6.70 -17.71
CA LEU A 144 -2.24 5.74 -17.43
C LEU A 144 -2.10 4.63 -18.48
N SER A 145 -3.16 4.30 -19.22
CA SER A 145 -3.29 3.06 -19.99
C SER A 145 -2.22 2.83 -21.06
N GLN A 146 -1.58 3.90 -21.57
CA GLN A 146 -0.58 3.82 -22.65
C GLN A 146 0.83 4.27 -22.21
N LEU A 147 1.04 4.55 -20.92
CA LEU A 147 2.32 5.12 -20.47
C LEU A 147 3.45 4.10 -20.46
N TRP A 148 3.14 2.86 -20.11
CA TRP A 148 4.12 1.78 -20.03
C TRP A 148 3.64 0.57 -20.83
N SER A 149 4.40 0.16 -21.86
CA SER A 149 4.15 -1.12 -22.52
C SER A 149 4.37 -2.28 -21.54
N ARG A 150 3.70 -3.40 -21.76
CA ARG A 150 3.84 -4.60 -20.90
C ARG A 150 5.30 -5.03 -20.75
N ASN A 151 6.05 -5.05 -21.84
CA ASN A 151 7.47 -5.42 -21.83
C ASN A 151 8.34 -4.41 -21.07
N ASN A 152 8.16 -3.11 -21.29
CA ASN A 152 8.93 -2.10 -20.60
C ASN A 152 8.63 -2.10 -19.10
N PHE A 153 7.36 -2.21 -18.71
CA PHE A 153 6.98 -2.31 -17.31
C PHE A 153 7.60 -3.52 -16.62
N TYR A 154 7.53 -4.70 -17.26
CA TYR A 154 8.15 -5.91 -16.75
C TYR A 154 9.66 -5.75 -16.56
N ASN A 155 10.37 -5.25 -17.59
CA ASN A 155 11.81 -5.07 -17.55
C ASN A 155 12.25 -4.09 -16.45
N GLU A 156 11.57 -2.97 -16.32
CA GLU A 156 11.88 -1.98 -15.27
C GLU A 156 11.56 -2.53 -13.87
N LYS A 157 10.48 -3.29 -13.69
CA LYS A 157 10.19 -3.97 -12.42
C LYS A 157 11.22 -5.05 -12.09
N PHE A 158 11.72 -5.76 -13.09
CA PHE A 158 12.78 -6.72 -12.91
C PHE A 158 14.10 -6.03 -12.49
N VAL A 159 14.48 -4.93 -13.15
CA VAL A 159 15.65 -4.14 -12.79
C VAL A 159 15.52 -3.55 -11.37
N GLU A 160 14.34 -3.02 -11.02
CA GLU A 160 14.05 -2.55 -9.66
C GLU A 160 14.24 -3.66 -8.63
N GLN A 161 13.75 -4.87 -8.91
CA GLN A 161 13.92 -6.04 -8.05
C GLN A 161 15.39 -6.43 -7.89
N GLN A 162 16.15 -6.50 -8.99
CA GLN A 162 17.58 -6.83 -8.96
C GLN A 162 18.37 -5.82 -8.11
N ARG A 163 18.14 -4.53 -8.29
CA ARG A 163 18.76 -3.47 -7.47
C ARG A 163 18.41 -3.61 -5.99
N ARG A 164 17.18 -3.95 -5.67
CA ARG A 164 16.75 -4.17 -4.30
C ARG A 164 17.41 -5.42 -3.70
N HIS A 165 17.42 -6.54 -4.44
CA HIS A 165 18.06 -7.77 -3.99
C HIS A 165 19.56 -7.62 -3.75
N SER A 166 20.26 -6.84 -4.58
CA SER A 166 21.70 -6.60 -4.41
C SER A 166 22.03 -5.91 -3.08
N GLN A 167 21.12 -5.11 -2.53
CA GLN A 167 21.30 -4.50 -1.20
C GLN A 167 21.29 -5.53 -0.06
N PHE A 168 20.83 -6.75 -0.31
CA PHE A 168 20.80 -7.88 0.60
C PHE A 168 21.70 -9.02 0.13
N PHE A 169 22.77 -8.70 -0.61
CA PHE A 169 23.71 -9.68 -1.18
C PHE A 169 23.03 -10.74 -2.06
N SER A 170 21.89 -10.43 -2.62
CA SER A 170 21.05 -11.33 -3.45
C SER A 170 20.72 -12.67 -2.76
N THR A 171 20.66 -12.69 -1.42
CA THR A 171 20.37 -13.88 -0.63
C THR A 171 19.16 -13.69 0.30
N ALA A 172 18.40 -14.75 0.51
CA ALA A 172 17.35 -14.82 1.54
C ALA A 172 17.91 -15.26 2.92
N TYR A 173 19.19 -15.65 3.00
CA TYR A 173 19.81 -16.21 4.21
C TYR A 173 20.52 -15.15 5.06
N ASN A 174 19.93 -13.95 5.17
CA ASN A 174 20.43 -12.93 6.09
C ASN A 174 20.04 -13.29 7.53
N LEU A 175 20.95 -13.04 8.48
CA LEU A 175 20.70 -13.27 9.91
C LEU A 175 19.51 -12.45 10.42
N GLU A 176 19.36 -11.23 9.92
CA GLU A 176 18.25 -10.32 10.25
C GLU A 176 17.52 -9.90 8.96
N PRO A 177 16.64 -10.76 8.40
CA PRO A 177 15.97 -10.44 7.16
C PRO A 177 14.97 -9.29 7.33
N ASP A 178 14.97 -8.36 6.39
CA ASP A 178 13.89 -7.37 6.28
C ASP A 178 12.65 -8.04 5.68
N LEU A 179 11.59 -8.14 6.47
CA LEU A 179 10.35 -8.84 6.09
C LEU A 179 9.57 -8.16 4.96
N LYS A 180 9.96 -6.95 4.58
CA LYS A 180 9.35 -6.20 3.49
C LYS A 180 10.21 -6.21 2.23
N GLU A 181 11.51 -5.93 2.36
CA GLU A 181 12.36 -5.60 1.21
C GLU A 181 13.37 -6.69 0.83
N SER A 182 13.73 -7.64 1.73
CA SER A 182 14.65 -8.73 1.42
C SER A 182 14.12 -9.66 0.33
N PRO A 183 14.99 -10.40 -0.40
CA PRO A 183 14.59 -11.42 -1.35
C PRO A 183 13.61 -12.43 -0.75
N GLY A 184 12.55 -12.76 -1.49
CA GLY A 184 11.51 -13.71 -1.07
C GLY A 184 10.48 -13.14 -0.07
N THR A 185 10.50 -11.84 0.22
CA THR A 185 9.59 -11.21 1.19
C THR A 185 8.42 -10.46 0.55
N LEU A 186 7.72 -9.62 1.33
CA LEU A 186 6.46 -8.99 0.90
C LEU A 186 6.59 -8.18 -0.39
N ARG A 187 7.70 -7.51 -0.62
CA ARG A 187 7.90 -6.70 -1.81
C ARG A 187 7.97 -7.53 -3.08
N ASP A 188 8.58 -8.71 -3.05
CA ASP A 188 8.63 -9.60 -4.21
C ASP A 188 7.24 -10.07 -4.61
N PHE A 189 6.43 -10.45 -3.62
CA PHE A 189 5.04 -10.81 -3.87
C PHE A 189 4.23 -9.63 -4.44
N GLN A 190 4.41 -8.43 -3.88
CA GLN A 190 3.75 -7.22 -4.38
C GLN A 190 4.19 -6.89 -5.81
N SER A 191 5.49 -7.01 -6.13
CA SER A 191 6.01 -6.80 -7.48
C SER A 191 5.42 -7.78 -8.47
N ALA A 192 5.28 -9.06 -8.10
CA ALA A 192 4.60 -10.06 -8.91
C ALA A 192 3.13 -9.70 -9.17
N LEU A 193 2.39 -9.24 -8.14
CA LEU A 193 1.01 -8.79 -8.31
C LEU A 193 0.89 -7.59 -9.26
N TRP A 194 1.81 -6.63 -9.20
CA TRP A 194 1.81 -5.49 -10.11
C TRP A 194 2.07 -5.89 -11.56
N ILE A 195 2.98 -6.85 -11.78
CA ILE A 195 3.25 -7.42 -13.10
C ILE A 195 2.01 -8.17 -13.60
N LEU A 196 1.38 -9.00 -12.76
CA LEU A 196 0.16 -9.71 -13.12
C LEU A 196 -0.98 -8.76 -13.50
N GLN A 197 -1.15 -7.70 -12.74
CA GLN A 197 -2.17 -6.69 -13.01
C GLN A 197 -1.92 -5.94 -14.31
N HIS A 198 -0.70 -5.44 -14.53
CA HIS A 198 -0.41 -4.59 -15.70
C HIS A 198 -0.14 -5.37 -16.98
N CYS A 199 0.57 -6.51 -16.88
CA CYS A 199 1.00 -7.25 -18.06
C CYS A 199 -0.02 -8.30 -18.51
N PHE A 200 -0.88 -8.79 -17.59
CA PHE A 200 -1.78 -9.92 -17.84
C PHE A 200 -3.25 -9.60 -17.50
N ASP A 201 -3.56 -8.36 -17.10
CA ASP A 201 -4.91 -7.93 -16.72
C ASP A 201 -5.52 -8.75 -15.56
N LEU A 202 -4.66 -9.29 -14.68
CA LEU A 202 -5.04 -10.09 -13.51
C LEU A 202 -4.98 -9.24 -12.24
N ASP A 203 -6.06 -8.54 -11.94
CA ASP A 203 -6.16 -7.51 -10.90
C ASP A 203 -6.60 -8.01 -9.52
N SER A 204 -7.00 -9.28 -9.42
CA SER A 204 -7.53 -9.85 -8.19
C SER A 204 -7.06 -11.28 -7.94
N TYR A 205 -7.02 -11.70 -6.69
CA TYR A 205 -6.71 -13.09 -6.33
C TYR A 205 -7.65 -14.08 -7.01
N LYS A 206 -8.89 -13.68 -7.26
CA LYS A 206 -9.87 -14.52 -7.95
C LYS A 206 -9.54 -14.68 -9.43
N SER A 207 -9.16 -13.60 -10.13
CA SER A 207 -8.74 -13.64 -11.54
C SER A 207 -7.46 -14.46 -11.70
N ILE A 208 -6.46 -14.25 -10.82
CA ILE A 208 -5.20 -14.99 -10.81
C ILE A 208 -5.44 -16.50 -10.60
N SER A 209 -6.27 -16.87 -9.60
CA SER A 209 -6.57 -18.28 -9.32
C SER A 209 -7.31 -18.98 -10.46
N LYS A 210 -8.06 -18.24 -11.29
CA LYS A 210 -8.78 -18.78 -12.44
C LYS A 210 -7.94 -18.88 -13.70
N SER A 211 -6.81 -18.20 -13.76
CA SER A 211 -6.00 -18.03 -14.98
C SER A 211 -5.26 -19.29 -15.44
N ARG A 212 -5.25 -20.38 -14.67
CA ARG A 212 -4.44 -21.59 -14.89
C ARG A 212 -2.92 -21.36 -15.00
N MET A 213 -2.46 -20.12 -14.78
CA MET A 213 -1.07 -19.71 -14.95
C MET A 213 -0.13 -20.37 -13.94
N PHE A 214 -0.66 -20.82 -12.80
CA PHE A 214 0.13 -21.24 -11.64
C PHE A 214 -0.18 -22.65 -11.12
N ASP A 215 -0.96 -23.46 -11.81
CA ASP A 215 -1.28 -24.88 -11.48
C ASP A 215 -1.45 -25.17 -9.96
N GLY A 216 -2.16 -24.28 -9.25
CA GLY A 216 -2.39 -24.40 -7.81
C GLY A 216 -1.25 -23.83 -6.92
N GLU A 217 -0.08 -23.52 -7.43
CA GLU A 217 1.04 -22.94 -6.68
C GLU A 217 0.70 -21.54 -6.13
N PHE A 218 -0.16 -20.79 -6.79
CA PHE A 218 -0.63 -19.49 -6.30
C PHE A 218 -1.23 -19.58 -4.90
N LYS A 219 -1.97 -20.65 -4.59
CA LYS A 219 -2.54 -20.86 -3.25
C LYS A 219 -1.46 -21.05 -2.18
N LYS A 220 -0.35 -21.73 -2.51
CA LYS A 220 0.81 -21.89 -1.61
C LYS A 220 1.50 -20.55 -1.41
N THR A 221 1.70 -19.79 -2.48
CA THR A 221 2.31 -18.45 -2.45
C THR A 221 1.49 -17.48 -1.58
N ILE A 222 0.14 -17.51 -1.67
CA ILE A 222 -0.73 -16.72 -0.78
C ILE A 222 -0.57 -17.13 0.70
N LYS A 223 -0.42 -18.42 0.99
CA LYS A 223 -0.19 -18.87 2.37
C LYS A 223 1.15 -18.34 2.90
N ALA A 224 2.22 -18.41 2.09
CA ALA A 224 3.52 -17.87 2.45
C ALA A 224 3.48 -16.35 2.65
N TYR A 225 2.83 -15.60 1.75
CA TYR A 225 2.62 -14.16 1.89
C TYR A 225 1.90 -13.80 3.20
N ASN A 226 0.83 -14.52 3.53
CA ASN A 226 0.09 -14.29 4.77
C ASN A 226 0.92 -14.63 6.01
N PHE A 227 1.77 -15.64 5.94
CA PHE A 227 2.71 -15.98 7.01
C PHE A 227 3.73 -14.85 7.24
N ILE A 228 4.36 -14.34 6.17
CA ILE A 228 5.31 -13.22 6.26
C ILE A 228 4.62 -11.95 6.80
N LYS A 229 3.36 -11.69 6.41
CA LYS A 229 2.56 -10.61 7.01
C LYS A 229 2.38 -10.79 8.51
N ALA A 230 2.10 -12.00 8.96
CA ALA A 230 1.94 -12.28 10.39
C ALA A 230 3.25 -12.06 11.16
N LEU A 231 4.38 -12.51 10.61
CA LEU A 231 5.72 -12.24 11.18
C LEU A 231 5.99 -10.74 11.25
N ARG A 232 5.76 -10.00 10.15
CA ARG A 232 5.95 -8.55 10.14
C ARG A 232 5.05 -7.85 11.15
N PHE A 233 3.80 -8.26 11.27
CA PHE A 233 2.89 -7.71 12.28
C PHE A 233 3.45 -7.93 13.69
N ALA A 234 3.91 -9.14 14.01
CA ALA A 234 4.51 -9.47 15.29
C ALA A 234 5.74 -8.60 15.58
N THR A 235 6.68 -8.54 14.63
CA THR A 235 7.90 -7.74 14.74
C THR A 235 7.60 -6.25 14.94
N ASN A 236 6.72 -5.67 14.11
CA ASN A 236 6.34 -4.26 14.25
C ASN A 236 5.63 -3.97 15.59
N SER A 237 4.85 -4.92 16.11
CA SER A 237 4.14 -4.74 17.38
C SER A 237 5.08 -4.76 18.58
N LEU A 238 6.15 -5.55 18.52
CA LEU A 238 7.10 -5.74 19.62
C LEU A 238 8.29 -4.76 19.57
N THR A 239 8.84 -4.50 18.38
CA THR A 239 10.13 -3.79 18.26
C THR A 239 10.03 -2.46 17.53
N ASN A 240 8.90 -2.10 16.95
CA ASN A 240 8.73 -0.95 16.03
C ASN A 240 9.63 -1.01 14.78
N LYS A 241 10.25 -2.14 14.47
CA LYS A 241 11.15 -2.33 13.32
C LYS A 241 10.51 -3.27 12.29
N ASN A 242 10.95 -3.18 11.04
CA ASN A 242 10.56 -4.12 9.98
C ASN A 242 11.49 -5.34 9.87
N ARG A 243 12.59 -5.37 10.64
CA ARG A 243 13.58 -6.43 10.65
C ARG A 243 13.37 -7.33 11.86
N LEU A 244 13.62 -8.63 11.66
CA LEU A 244 13.77 -9.57 12.76
C LEU A 244 15.14 -9.29 13.39
N ASN A 245 15.17 -8.61 14.54
CA ASN A 245 16.38 -8.47 15.34
C ASN A 245 16.43 -9.63 16.31
N PHE A 246 17.46 -10.44 16.20
CA PHE A 246 17.84 -11.45 17.21
C PHE A 246 18.84 -10.86 18.21
N GLU A 247 18.70 -9.61 18.59
CA GLU A 247 19.45 -9.12 19.75
C GLU A 247 19.02 -9.97 20.93
N ALA A 248 19.92 -10.84 21.39
CA ALA A 248 19.79 -11.49 22.68
C ALA A 248 19.61 -10.36 23.72
N GLN A 249 18.45 -10.30 24.34
CA GLN A 249 18.30 -9.52 25.54
C GLN A 249 19.12 -10.23 26.62
N THR A 250 20.39 -9.79 26.78
CA THR A 250 21.19 -10.11 27.96
C THR A 250 20.67 -9.33 29.15
#